data_3917d10517a3e9d1c0adf06135ac6d8b
#
_entry.id   3917d10517a3e9d1c0adf06135ac6d8b
#
_cell.length_a   1.000
_cell.length_b   1.000
_cell.length_c   1.000
_cell.angle_alpha   90.00
_cell.angle_beta   90.00
_cell.angle_gamma   90.00
#
_symmetry.space_group_name_H-M   'P 1'
#
loop_
_entity.id
_entity.type
_entity.pdbx_description
1 polymer ?
#
loop_
_entity_poly.entity_id
_entity_poly.type
_entity_poly.pdbx_seq_one_letter_code
_entity_poly.pdbx_strand_id
1 'polypeptide(L)'
;ADTGLKSASDLAYKPGRISQSTAWGILARVYLFRAGEHYREGRNATQAEKKDYFERASFYAQKVMTAGHKLAANYWDPFIDMCSDKYNTTANESIWEAEFAGNNTSDTQAEGRIGNIIGLAGPDLSSKSDVTGAKDPGYGYAFIYSTPKLYNLYVNNGDTKRFNWSIAPFEYKEAGGKNTGVTHREFEQGKLAEVMSQYGQQRGTYQYADDTEKTTATKNFSRMCGKYRREYEADKKDKNYTSINFPILRYADVLLMIAEAENEANNGPTTLAYQCMKEVRERAGLNELPDMTQEEFRQTVKDERAMELCFEYTRRFDLIRWGEYVKNMRALVTEAQSGNNWTQGPTNVYTYFNISSTYNYFPIPDAEMSVNKDITQNNPGW
;
A
#
# COMPACT_ATOMS: atom_id res chain seq x y z
N ALA A 1 0.47 -23.53 -13.87
CA ALA A 1 0.73 -22.10 -14.11
C ALA A 1 1.55 -21.85 -15.39
N ASP A 2 2.34 -22.84 -15.81
CA ASP A 2 3.27 -22.66 -16.94
C ASP A 2 2.64 -22.94 -18.32
N THR A 3 1.43 -23.44 -18.37
CA THR A 3 0.75 -23.75 -19.64
C THR A 3 -0.64 -23.11 -19.67
N GLY A 4 -0.87 -22.29 -20.69
CA GLY A 4 -2.17 -21.66 -20.96
C GLY A 4 -2.35 -20.23 -20.45
N LEU A 5 -1.52 -19.73 -19.53
CA LEU A 5 -1.55 -18.32 -19.13
C LEU A 5 -0.61 -17.50 -20.02
N LYS A 6 -1.00 -16.26 -20.29
CA LYS A 6 -0.21 -15.30 -21.05
C LYS A 6 1.03 -14.86 -20.28
N SER A 7 2.14 -14.65 -20.96
CA SER A 7 3.34 -14.05 -20.40
C SER A 7 3.22 -12.52 -20.34
N ALA A 8 4.06 -11.87 -19.54
CA ALA A 8 4.13 -10.41 -19.48
C ALA A 8 4.63 -9.78 -20.81
N SER A 9 5.30 -10.53 -21.66
CA SER A 9 5.73 -10.09 -22.99
C SER A 9 4.66 -10.22 -24.07
N ASP A 10 3.49 -10.79 -23.76
CA ASP A 10 2.38 -10.86 -24.70
C ASP A 10 1.79 -9.47 -24.90
N LEU A 11 1.59 -9.06 -26.16
CA LEU A 11 1.04 -7.73 -26.50
C LEU A 11 -0.39 -7.50 -25.97
N ALA A 12 -1.11 -8.57 -25.67
CA ALA A 12 -2.44 -8.51 -25.04
C ALA A 12 -2.38 -8.51 -23.51
N TYR A 13 -1.17 -8.51 -22.90
CA TYR A 13 -1.03 -8.45 -21.44
C TYR A 13 -1.58 -7.14 -20.89
N LYS A 14 -2.38 -7.28 -19.85
CA LYS A 14 -2.91 -6.16 -19.06
C LYS A 14 -3.00 -6.57 -17.59
N PRO A 15 -2.65 -5.68 -16.65
CA PRO A 15 -2.66 -5.99 -15.21
C PRO A 15 -4.02 -6.42 -14.63
N GLY A 16 -5.13 -6.04 -15.23
CA GLY A 16 -6.47 -6.52 -14.85
C GLY A 16 -6.74 -8.00 -15.16
N ARG A 17 -5.79 -8.70 -15.82
CA ARG A 17 -5.91 -10.11 -16.18
C ARG A 17 -4.83 -10.96 -15.54
N ILE A 18 -5.19 -12.17 -15.15
CA ILE A 18 -4.24 -13.14 -14.58
C ILE A 18 -3.26 -13.59 -15.67
N SER A 19 -1.97 -13.36 -15.41
CA SER A 19 -0.85 -13.79 -16.25
C SER A 19 -0.03 -14.88 -15.56
N GLN A 20 0.98 -15.41 -16.25
CA GLN A 20 1.97 -16.31 -15.61
C GLN A 20 2.67 -15.62 -14.43
N SER A 21 3.08 -14.35 -14.60
CA SER A 21 3.71 -13.56 -13.53
C SER A 21 2.79 -13.37 -12.34
N THR A 22 1.49 -13.14 -12.56
CA THR A 22 0.48 -13.10 -11.50
C THR A 22 0.47 -14.41 -10.72
N ALA A 23 0.39 -15.55 -11.41
CA ALA A 23 0.34 -16.85 -10.76
C ALA A 23 1.61 -17.14 -9.94
N TRP A 24 2.79 -16.85 -10.48
CA TRP A 24 4.06 -17.02 -9.76
C TRP A 24 4.19 -16.08 -8.56
N GLY A 25 3.86 -14.81 -8.71
CA GLY A 25 3.95 -13.84 -7.62
C GLY A 25 2.98 -14.15 -6.48
N ILE A 26 1.76 -14.62 -6.79
CA ILE A 26 0.81 -15.09 -5.76
C ILE A 26 1.31 -16.38 -5.10
N LEU A 27 1.90 -17.32 -5.83
CA LEU A 27 2.53 -18.50 -5.24
C LEU A 27 3.67 -18.12 -4.29
N ALA A 28 4.52 -17.15 -4.66
CA ALA A 28 5.57 -16.65 -3.79
C ALA A 28 4.98 -16.09 -2.47
N ARG A 29 3.93 -15.27 -2.56
CA ARG A 29 3.23 -14.73 -1.39
C ARG A 29 2.61 -15.82 -0.52
N VAL A 30 2.00 -16.84 -1.13
CA VAL A 30 1.44 -18.00 -0.41
C VAL A 30 2.54 -18.76 0.35
N TYR A 31 3.71 -18.96 -0.27
CA TYR A 31 4.82 -19.63 0.41
C TYR A 31 5.40 -18.80 1.54
N LEU A 32 5.54 -17.47 1.40
CA LEU A 32 5.89 -16.59 2.53
C LEU A 32 4.89 -16.69 3.67
N PHE A 33 3.59 -16.78 3.34
CA PHE A 33 2.56 -16.99 4.35
C PHE A 33 2.72 -18.34 5.04
N ARG A 34 3.02 -19.39 4.28
CA ARG A 34 3.28 -20.73 4.81
C ARG A 34 4.52 -20.82 5.68
N ALA A 35 5.54 -20.02 5.41
CA ALA A 35 6.74 -19.90 6.23
C ALA A 35 6.52 -19.14 7.54
N GLY A 36 5.42 -18.37 7.64
CA GLY A 36 5.15 -17.47 8.77
C GLY A 36 4.78 -18.15 10.08
N GLU A 37 4.67 -17.31 11.12
CA GLU A 37 4.33 -17.64 12.50
C GLU A 37 2.81 -17.71 12.70
N HIS A 38 2.10 -18.48 11.93
CA HIS A 38 0.67 -18.67 12.13
C HIS A 38 0.32 -20.16 12.20
N TYR A 39 -0.65 -20.43 13.04
CA TYR A 39 -1.13 -21.77 13.28
C TYR A 39 -1.84 -22.34 12.04
N ARG A 40 -1.51 -23.59 11.69
CA ARG A 40 -2.20 -24.35 10.65
C ARG A 40 -2.11 -25.85 10.93
N GLU A 41 -3.09 -26.57 10.51
CA GLU A 41 -3.12 -28.04 10.67
C GLU A 41 -2.82 -28.51 12.10
N GLY A 42 -3.18 -27.69 13.09
CA GLY A 42 -2.94 -27.99 14.49
C GLY A 42 -1.53 -27.68 15.00
N ARG A 43 -0.62 -27.10 14.18
CA ARG A 43 0.76 -26.78 14.55
C ARG A 43 1.37 -25.66 13.74
N ASN A 44 2.46 -25.12 14.24
CA ASN A 44 3.35 -24.25 13.46
C ASN A 44 4.26 -25.07 12.53
N ALA A 45 4.75 -24.46 11.47
CA ALA A 45 5.74 -25.08 10.60
C ALA A 45 7.04 -25.31 11.36
N THR A 46 7.67 -26.45 11.13
CA THR A 46 9.04 -26.75 11.60
C THR A 46 10.06 -25.85 10.90
N GLN A 47 11.26 -25.75 11.43
CA GLN A 47 12.34 -24.97 10.80
C GLN A 47 12.70 -25.46 9.41
N ALA A 48 12.69 -26.79 9.19
CA ALA A 48 12.95 -27.37 7.88
C ALA A 48 11.84 -27.02 6.87
N GLU A 49 10.57 -27.08 7.30
CA GLU A 49 9.44 -26.66 6.46
C GLU A 49 9.47 -25.16 6.15
N LYS A 50 9.82 -24.32 7.14
CA LYS A 50 9.97 -22.88 6.92
C LYS A 50 11.05 -22.60 5.88
N LYS A 51 12.19 -23.26 5.97
CA LYS A 51 13.26 -23.12 4.99
C LYS A 51 12.79 -23.52 3.58
N ASP A 52 12.15 -24.68 3.39
CA ASP A 52 11.60 -25.11 2.09
C ASP A 52 10.59 -24.07 1.55
N TYR A 53 9.75 -23.52 2.41
CA TYR A 53 8.79 -22.51 1.97
C TYR A 53 9.44 -21.19 1.57
N PHE A 54 10.48 -20.74 2.28
CA PHE A 54 11.24 -19.55 1.86
C PHE A 54 11.98 -19.79 0.55
N GLU A 55 12.61 -20.96 0.37
CA GLU A 55 13.26 -21.34 -0.90
C GLU A 55 12.24 -21.34 -2.06
N ARG A 56 11.03 -21.88 -1.85
CA ARG A 56 9.96 -21.84 -2.87
C ARG A 56 9.44 -20.44 -3.12
N ALA A 57 9.32 -19.61 -2.09
CA ALA A 57 8.92 -18.22 -2.24
C ALA A 57 9.92 -17.47 -3.13
N SER A 58 11.23 -17.60 -2.84
CA SER A 58 12.28 -17.03 -3.66
C SER A 58 12.23 -17.57 -5.10
N PHE A 59 12.10 -18.88 -5.29
CA PHE A 59 12.03 -19.51 -6.61
C PHE A 59 10.90 -18.94 -7.48
N TYR A 60 9.68 -18.84 -6.96
CA TYR A 60 8.57 -18.31 -7.73
C TYR A 60 8.66 -16.80 -7.96
N ALA A 61 9.15 -16.04 -7.00
CA ALA A 61 9.37 -14.62 -7.17
C ALA A 61 10.48 -14.33 -8.21
N GLN A 62 11.56 -15.13 -8.26
CA GLN A 62 12.59 -15.02 -9.29
C GLN A 62 12.06 -15.32 -10.71
N LYS A 63 11.07 -16.21 -10.86
CA LYS A 63 10.38 -16.40 -12.15
C LYS A 63 9.71 -15.11 -12.63
N VAL A 64 9.11 -14.35 -11.71
CA VAL A 64 8.55 -13.03 -12.05
C VAL A 64 9.66 -12.06 -12.41
N MET A 65 10.74 -12.04 -11.65
CA MET A 65 11.90 -11.17 -11.89
C MET A 65 12.47 -11.37 -13.31
N THR A 66 12.52 -12.61 -13.79
CA THR A 66 13.03 -12.95 -15.12
C THR A 66 12.01 -12.76 -16.25
N ALA A 67 10.75 -12.43 -15.94
CA ALA A 67 9.68 -12.27 -16.93
C ALA A 67 9.63 -10.89 -17.60
N GLY A 68 10.59 -10.00 -17.31
CA GLY A 68 10.72 -8.70 -17.96
C GLY A 68 10.01 -7.55 -17.24
N HIS A 69 9.50 -7.76 -16.02
CA HIS A 69 9.00 -6.70 -15.15
C HIS A 69 10.15 -5.83 -14.64
N LYS A 70 9.88 -4.54 -14.46
CA LYS A 70 10.83 -3.56 -13.91
C LYS A 70 10.08 -2.59 -12.99
N LEU A 71 10.81 -1.93 -12.11
CA LEU A 71 10.30 -0.77 -11.42
C LEU A 71 10.11 0.38 -12.43
N ALA A 72 9.00 1.12 -12.30
CA ALA A 72 8.82 2.36 -13.04
C ALA A 72 9.89 3.39 -12.64
N ALA A 73 10.16 4.33 -13.51
CA ALA A 73 11.23 5.31 -13.30
C ALA A 73 11.03 6.14 -12.04
N ASN A 74 9.78 6.52 -11.76
CA ASN A 74 9.40 7.21 -10.54
C ASN A 74 8.48 6.34 -9.68
N TYR A 75 8.59 6.52 -8.37
CA TYR A 75 7.75 5.79 -7.41
C TYR A 75 6.24 6.00 -7.62
N TRP A 76 5.85 7.19 -8.07
CA TRP A 76 4.43 7.56 -8.25
C TRP A 76 3.83 7.15 -9.59
N ASP A 77 4.65 6.80 -10.60
CA ASP A 77 4.16 6.48 -11.93
C ASP A 77 3.08 5.39 -11.94
N PRO A 78 3.26 4.22 -11.28
CA PRO A 78 2.24 3.18 -11.28
C PRO A 78 0.93 3.63 -10.62
N PHE A 79 0.97 4.52 -9.63
CA PHE A 79 -0.24 5.03 -8.99
C PHE A 79 -0.97 6.05 -9.86
N ILE A 80 -0.23 6.90 -10.60
CA ILE A 80 -0.81 7.81 -11.59
C ILE A 80 -1.47 7.00 -12.71
N ASP A 81 -0.81 5.95 -13.19
CA ASP A 81 -1.35 5.08 -14.23
C ASP A 81 -2.66 4.41 -13.77
N MET A 82 -2.68 3.83 -12.57
CA MET A 82 -3.89 3.22 -11.97
C MET A 82 -5.03 4.23 -11.79
N CYS A 83 -4.71 5.46 -11.38
CA CYS A 83 -5.71 6.52 -11.24
C CYS A 83 -6.24 7.02 -12.60
N SER A 84 -5.43 6.90 -13.65
CA SER A 84 -5.77 7.37 -15.01
C SER A 84 -6.33 6.27 -15.93
N ASP A 85 -6.54 5.07 -15.39
CA ASP A 85 -6.91 3.87 -16.16
C ASP A 85 -5.95 3.61 -17.34
N LYS A 86 -4.66 3.67 -17.03
CA LYS A 86 -3.57 3.43 -18.00
C LYS A 86 -2.67 2.29 -17.55
N TYR A 87 -2.06 1.65 -18.53
CA TYR A 87 -1.08 0.58 -18.29
C TYR A 87 0.29 0.98 -18.80
N ASN A 88 1.29 0.93 -17.92
CA ASN A 88 2.68 1.09 -18.31
C ASN A 88 3.26 -0.24 -18.80
N THR A 89 3.11 -0.53 -20.07
CA THR A 89 3.61 -1.77 -20.70
C THR A 89 5.13 -1.78 -20.91
N THR A 90 5.83 -0.68 -20.65
CA THR A 90 7.30 -0.61 -20.77
C THR A 90 7.98 -1.16 -19.50
N ALA A 91 7.55 -0.71 -18.33
CA ALA A 91 8.06 -1.22 -17.06
C ALA A 91 7.32 -2.46 -16.60
N ASN A 92 6.01 -2.55 -16.87
CA ASN A 92 5.11 -3.58 -16.35
C ASN A 92 5.25 -3.75 -14.83
N GLU A 93 5.37 -2.64 -14.08
CA GLU A 93 5.53 -2.70 -12.63
C GLU A 93 4.27 -3.23 -11.97
N SER A 94 3.09 -2.82 -12.43
CA SER A 94 1.84 -3.40 -12.00
C SER A 94 1.64 -4.76 -12.69
N ILE A 95 1.52 -5.81 -11.89
CA ILE A 95 1.43 -7.21 -12.36
C ILE A 95 -0.01 -7.70 -12.30
N TRP A 96 -0.76 -7.27 -11.28
CA TRP A 96 -2.16 -7.61 -11.14
C TRP A 96 -2.91 -6.51 -10.41
N GLU A 97 -4.02 -6.06 -11.01
CA GLU A 97 -4.91 -5.03 -10.48
C GLU A 97 -6.35 -5.53 -10.42
N ALA A 98 -7.09 -5.04 -9.43
CA ALA A 98 -8.55 -5.02 -9.49
C ALA A 98 -8.97 -3.76 -10.25
N GLU A 99 -9.70 -3.95 -11.35
CA GLU A 99 -10.19 -2.89 -12.22
C GLU A 99 -11.62 -2.52 -11.86
N PHE A 100 -11.95 -1.24 -11.98
CA PHE A 100 -13.28 -0.70 -11.71
C PHE A 100 -13.73 0.22 -12.85
N ALA A 101 -15.02 0.18 -13.17
CA ALA A 101 -15.60 1.02 -14.21
C ALA A 101 -16.01 2.43 -13.71
N GLY A 102 -15.95 2.68 -12.41
CA GLY A 102 -16.37 3.95 -11.81
C GLY A 102 -17.86 4.21 -12.08
N ASN A 103 -18.18 5.43 -12.54
CA ASN A 103 -19.53 5.83 -12.92
C ASN A 103 -19.85 5.61 -14.40
N ASN A 104 -19.00 4.90 -15.14
CA ASN A 104 -19.15 4.64 -16.57
C ASN A 104 -20.02 3.43 -16.88
N THR A 105 -20.69 2.87 -15.88
CA THR A 105 -21.51 1.69 -16.01
C THR A 105 -22.81 1.82 -15.21
N SER A 106 -23.86 1.11 -15.64
CA SER A 106 -25.07 0.89 -14.86
C SER A 106 -24.97 -0.30 -13.89
N ASP A 107 -23.86 -1.02 -13.92
CA ASP A 107 -23.61 -2.16 -13.02
C ASP A 107 -22.93 -1.69 -11.75
N THR A 108 -23.69 -1.63 -10.66
CA THR A 108 -23.19 -1.20 -9.33
C THR A 108 -22.09 -2.12 -8.77
N GLN A 109 -21.92 -3.33 -9.27
CA GLN A 109 -20.86 -4.23 -8.87
C GLN A 109 -19.50 -3.89 -9.49
N ALA A 110 -19.50 -3.12 -10.58
CA ALA A 110 -18.29 -2.66 -11.25
C ALA A 110 -17.81 -1.28 -10.75
N GLU A 111 -18.54 -0.65 -9.86
CA GLU A 111 -18.21 0.67 -9.30
C GLU A 111 -17.16 0.56 -8.21
N GLY A 112 -16.05 1.28 -8.39
CA GLY A 112 -14.98 1.37 -7.39
C GLY A 112 -15.17 2.56 -6.45
N ARG A 113 -14.52 2.51 -5.28
CA ARG A 113 -14.53 3.60 -4.29
C ARG A 113 -13.14 3.94 -3.75
N ILE A 114 -12.09 3.44 -4.37
CA ILE A 114 -10.73 3.55 -3.83
C ILE A 114 -10.33 4.99 -3.59
N GLY A 115 -10.25 5.84 -4.60
CA GLY A 115 -9.85 7.24 -4.45
C GLY A 115 -10.80 8.07 -3.60
N ASN A 116 -12.08 7.68 -3.51
CA ASN A 116 -13.07 8.36 -2.69
C ASN A 116 -12.88 8.09 -1.18
N ILE A 117 -12.66 6.83 -0.80
CA ILE A 117 -12.56 6.43 0.61
C ILE A 117 -11.17 6.65 1.17
N ILE A 118 -10.12 6.29 0.43
CA ILE A 118 -8.74 6.25 0.91
C ILE A 118 -7.79 7.20 0.18
N GLY A 119 -8.30 8.07 -0.66
CA GLY A 119 -7.50 9.12 -1.30
C GLY A 119 -7.35 10.37 -0.43
N LEU A 120 -7.07 11.48 -1.09
CA LEU A 120 -7.01 12.79 -0.44
C LEU A 120 -8.41 13.35 -0.23
N ALA A 121 -8.60 14.11 0.85
CA ALA A 121 -9.81 14.90 1.02
C ALA A 121 -9.93 15.93 -0.11
N GLY A 122 -11.13 16.07 -0.65
CA GLY A 122 -11.41 17.00 -1.71
C GLY A 122 -12.88 17.46 -1.68
N PRO A 123 -13.18 18.66 -2.23
CA PRO A 123 -14.54 19.20 -2.28
C PRO A 123 -15.42 18.44 -3.24
N ASP A 124 -16.72 18.38 -2.96
CA ASP A 124 -17.71 17.85 -3.87
C ASP A 124 -18.06 18.88 -4.96
N LEU A 125 -17.51 18.68 -6.13
CA LEU A 125 -17.74 19.53 -7.31
C LEU A 125 -18.56 18.83 -8.39
N SER A 126 -19.12 17.66 -8.10
CA SER A 126 -19.84 16.83 -9.07
C SER A 126 -21.06 17.52 -9.69
N SER A 127 -21.68 18.46 -8.97
CA SER A 127 -22.81 19.27 -9.45
C SER A 127 -22.41 20.49 -10.29
N LYS A 128 -21.12 20.84 -10.38
CA LYS A 128 -20.61 22.01 -11.09
C LYS A 128 -20.27 21.64 -12.53
N SER A 129 -21.03 22.14 -13.49
CA SER A 129 -20.85 21.81 -14.91
C SER A 129 -19.61 22.43 -15.55
N ASP A 130 -19.10 23.50 -14.98
CA ASP A 130 -17.92 24.24 -15.44
C ASP A 130 -16.58 23.71 -14.87
N VAL A 131 -16.67 22.75 -13.96
CA VAL A 131 -15.51 22.14 -13.30
C VAL A 131 -15.34 20.73 -13.78
N THR A 132 -14.36 20.51 -14.65
CA THR A 132 -14.07 19.20 -15.26
C THR A 132 -12.57 18.99 -15.41
N GLY A 133 -12.16 17.74 -15.57
CA GLY A 133 -10.78 17.37 -15.84
C GLY A 133 -9.82 17.84 -14.74
N ALA A 134 -8.78 18.58 -15.13
CA ALA A 134 -7.75 19.05 -14.20
C ALA A 134 -8.23 20.04 -13.14
N LYS A 135 -9.39 20.67 -13.34
CA LYS A 135 -9.96 21.62 -12.37
C LYS A 135 -10.76 20.93 -11.27
N ASP A 136 -11.08 19.66 -11.44
CA ASP A 136 -11.79 18.87 -10.44
C ASP A 136 -10.82 17.92 -9.75
N PRO A 137 -10.48 18.14 -8.47
CA PRO A 137 -9.63 17.22 -7.73
C PRO A 137 -10.32 15.89 -7.38
N GLY A 138 -11.64 15.80 -7.57
CA GLY A 138 -12.46 14.69 -7.12
C GLY A 138 -12.79 14.75 -5.64
N TYR A 139 -14.04 14.39 -5.32
CA TYR A 139 -14.49 14.31 -3.92
C TYR A 139 -13.84 13.12 -3.20
N GLY A 140 -13.30 13.38 -2.01
CA GLY A 140 -12.68 12.35 -1.18
C GLY A 140 -13.02 12.54 0.29
N TYR A 141 -13.38 11.43 0.96
CA TYR A 141 -13.62 11.41 2.42
C TYR A 141 -12.33 11.33 3.21
N ALA A 142 -11.28 10.73 2.66
CA ALA A 142 -10.01 10.51 3.34
C ALA A 142 -10.18 9.85 4.72
N PHE A 143 -10.80 8.69 4.78
CA PHE A 143 -11.06 8.00 6.06
C PHE A 143 -9.80 7.35 6.65
N ILE A 144 -8.73 7.22 5.87
CA ILE A 144 -7.51 6.52 6.30
C ILE A 144 -6.33 7.50 6.33
N TYR A 145 -5.68 7.52 7.48
CA TYR A 145 -4.53 8.38 7.75
C TYR A 145 -3.29 7.55 8.09
N SER A 146 -2.12 8.14 7.91
CA SER A 146 -0.87 7.57 8.39
C SER A 146 -0.83 7.53 9.92
N THR A 147 -0.08 6.57 10.45
CA THR A 147 0.27 6.53 11.87
C THR A 147 1.58 7.25 12.11
N PRO A 148 1.87 7.71 13.37
CA PRO A 148 3.17 8.25 13.72
C PRO A 148 4.33 7.29 13.40
N LYS A 149 4.10 5.99 13.56
CA LYS A 149 5.10 4.96 13.23
C LYS A 149 5.51 5.00 11.75
N LEU A 150 4.55 5.07 10.83
CA LEU A 150 4.85 5.14 9.40
C LEU A 150 5.55 6.46 9.04
N TYR A 151 5.06 7.58 9.60
CA TYR A 151 5.68 8.89 9.42
C TYR A 151 7.16 8.85 9.84
N ASN A 152 7.43 8.37 11.05
CA ASN A 152 8.77 8.30 11.59
C ASN A 152 9.69 7.35 10.82
N LEU A 153 9.15 6.28 10.22
CA LEU A 153 9.94 5.39 9.34
C LEU A 153 10.50 6.17 8.14
N TYR A 154 9.68 6.96 7.47
CA TYR A 154 10.16 7.79 6.37
C TYR A 154 11.21 8.82 6.82
N VAL A 155 10.93 9.54 7.89
CA VAL A 155 11.85 10.58 8.41
C VAL A 155 13.19 9.97 8.85
N ASN A 156 13.16 8.89 9.61
CA ASN A 156 14.36 8.25 10.13
C ASN A 156 15.23 7.62 9.04
N ASN A 157 14.62 7.20 7.92
CA ASN A 157 15.33 6.67 6.77
C ASN A 157 15.74 7.75 5.75
N GLY A 158 15.35 9.01 5.94
CA GLY A 158 15.61 10.09 4.99
C GLY A 158 14.89 9.91 3.65
N ASP A 159 13.79 9.16 3.62
CA ASP A 159 13.02 8.87 2.41
C ASP A 159 12.06 10.00 2.07
N THR A 160 12.55 11.01 1.43
CA THR A 160 11.76 12.20 1.07
C THR A 160 10.89 11.98 -0.18
N LYS A 161 11.31 11.10 -1.09
CA LYS A 161 10.54 10.85 -2.34
C LYS A 161 9.22 10.16 -2.07
N ARG A 162 9.24 9.01 -1.38
CA ARG A 162 8.01 8.25 -1.09
C ARG A 162 7.18 8.94 0.00
N PHE A 163 7.83 9.58 0.95
CA PHE A 163 7.21 10.25 2.08
C PHE A 163 6.08 11.21 1.66
N ASN A 164 6.44 12.21 0.86
CA ASN A 164 5.49 13.25 0.46
C ASN A 164 4.46 12.79 -0.59
N TRP A 165 4.75 11.71 -1.28
CA TRP A 165 3.77 11.10 -2.19
C TRP A 165 2.80 10.19 -1.46
N SER A 166 3.30 9.22 -0.72
CA SER A 166 2.48 8.16 -0.07
C SER A 166 1.60 8.69 1.04
N ILE A 167 2.15 9.59 1.86
CA ILE A 167 1.42 10.30 2.91
C ILE A 167 1.45 11.78 2.60
N ALA A 168 0.46 12.21 1.81
CA ALA A 168 0.46 13.54 1.25
C ALA A 168 0.33 14.62 2.34
N PRO A 169 1.15 15.69 2.27
CA PRO A 169 1.10 16.78 3.22
C PRO A 169 -0.01 17.80 2.89
N PHE A 170 -0.99 17.49 2.08
CA PHE A 170 -2.05 18.42 1.66
C PHE A 170 -3.38 17.71 1.40
N GLU A 171 -4.46 18.47 1.30
CA GLU A 171 -5.79 18.11 0.82
C GLU A 171 -6.27 19.17 -0.18
N TYR A 172 -7.35 18.90 -0.89
CA TYR A 172 -7.97 19.90 -1.75
C TYR A 172 -9.10 20.62 -1.03
N LYS A 173 -9.18 21.94 -1.22
CA LYS A 173 -10.27 22.78 -0.68
C LYS A 173 -10.72 23.82 -1.69
N GLU A 174 -11.95 24.28 -1.53
CA GLU A 174 -12.40 25.51 -2.16
C GLU A 174 -11.82 26.73 -1.42
N ALA A 175 -11.14 27.60 -2.13
CA ALA A 175 -10.63 28.84 -1.55
C ALA A 175 -11.75 29.89 -1.42
N GLY A 176 -12.01 30.39 -0.21
CA GLY A 176 -12.98 31.45 0.03
C GLY A 176 -14.40 31.09 -0.46
N GLY A 177 -14.76 29.81 -0.43
CA GLY A 177 -16.05 29.32 -0.93
C GLY A 177 -16.15 29.29 -2.46
N LYS A 178 -15.06 29.56 -3.16
CA LYS A 178 -14.97 29.44 -4.61
C LYS A 178 -13.98 28.33 -4.97
N ASN A 179 -14.35 27.49 -5.90
CA ASN A 179 -13.40 26.54 -6.47
C ASN A 179 -12.30 27.31 -7.21
N THR A 180 -11.05 27.16 -6.79
CA THR A 180 -9.92 27.74 -7.49
C THR A 180 -9.66 27.07 -8.83
N GLY A 181 -10.21 25.88 -9.04
CA GLY A 181 -10.02 25.09 -10.26
C GLY A 181 -8.58 24.62 -10.47
N VAL A 182 -7.72 24.70 -9.43
CA VAL A 182 -6.30 24.34 -9.53
C VAL A 182 -6.09 23.02 -8.84
N THR A 183 -5.67 22.04 -9.60
CA THR A 183 -5.18 20.75 -9.11
C THR A 183 -3.70 20.62 -9.46
N HIS A 184 -2.96 19.92 -8.65
CA HIS A 184 -1.55 19.67 -8.92
C HIS A 184 -1.37 18.25 -9.41
N ARG A 185 -1.14 18.08 -10.72
CA ARG A 185 -1.05 16.77 -11.37
C ARG A 185 0.36 16.20 -11.44
N GLU A 186 1.37 17.06 -11.35
CA GLU A 186 2.76 16.65 -11.41
C GLU A 186 3.38 16.88 -10.03
N PHE A 187 3.42 15.82 -9.25
CA PHE A 187 4.06 15.86 -7.96
C PHE A 187 5.43 15.19 -8.05
N GLU A 188 6.43 16.02 -8.04
CA GLU A 188 7.84 15.64 -7.87
C GLU A 188 8.37 16.23 -6.57
N GLN A 189 9.39 15.61 -6.00
CA GLN A 189 9.97 16.07 -4.74
C GLN A 189 10.34 17.55 -4.76
N GLY A 190 10.90 18.06 -5.84
CA GLY A 190 11.29 19.47 -5.96
C GLY A 190 10.13 20.47 -6.05
N LYS A 191 8.89 20.00 -6.22
CA LYS A 191 7.69 20.83 -6.36
C LYS A 191 6.83 20.89 -5.11
N LEU A 192 7.26 20.27 -4.00
CA LEU A 192 6.46 20.27 -2.78
C LEU A 192 6.10 21.67 -2.30
N ALA A 193 7.03 22.61 -2.33
CA ALA A 193 6.80 24.01 -1.93
C ALA A 193 5.72 24.68 -2.80
N GLU A 194 5.69 24.41 -4.11
CA GLU A 194 4.66 24.91 -5.02
C GLU A 194 3.29 24.33 -4.66
N VAL A 195 3.19 23.02 -4.47
CA VAL A 195 1.95 22.36 -4.02
C VAL A 195 1.48 22.98 -2.70
N MET A 196 2.38 23.21 -1.78
CA MET A 196 2.10 23.83 -0.48
C MET A 196 1.56 25.24 -0.63
N SER A 197 2.11 26.06 -1.52
CA SER A 197 1.63 27.43 -1.76
C SER A 197 0.24 27.45 -2.37
N GLN A 198 -0.09 26.49 -3.25
CA GLN A 198 -1.38 26.44 -3.92
C GLN A 198 -2.50 25.85 -3.05
N TYR A 199 -2.21 24.82 -2.29
CA TYR A 199 -3.22 24.04 -1.57
C TYR A 199 -3.07 24.12 -0.05
N GLY A 200 -1.85 24.15 0.46
CA GLY A 200 -1.57 24.05 1.88
C GLY A 200 -2.08 25.24 2.68
N GLN A 201 -1.88 26.45 2.20
CA GLN A 201 -2.27 27.66 2.89
C GLN A 201 -3.79 27.87 3.03
N GLN A 202 -4.56 27.17 2.22
CA GLN A 202 -6.02 27.24 2.25
C GLN A 202 -6.66 26.34 3.30
N ARG A 203 -5.85 25.65 4.09
CA ARG A 203 -6.28 24.60 4.98
C ARG A 203 -6.14 25.00 6.42
N GLY A 204 -7.23 25.26 7.07
CA GLY A 204 -7.23 25.62 8.47
C GLY A 204 -6.74 24.55 9.46
N THR A 205 -6.59 23.31 9.04
CA THR A 205 -6.37 22.16 9.94
C THR A 205 -5.04 21.44 9.75
N TYR A 206 -4.41 21.52 8.60
CA TYR A 206 -3.12 20.87 8.38
C TYR A 206 -2.12 21.94 8.02
N GLN A 207 -1.35 22.36 9.02
CA GLN A 207 -0.14 23.06 8.72
C GLN A 207 0.86 22.05 8.21
N TYR A 208 1.34 22.28 7.02
CA TYR A 208 2.53 21.65 6.59
C TYR A 208 3.61 22.26 7.39
N ALA A 209 3.94 21.61 8.44
CA ALA A 209 5.21 21.92 8.98
C ALA A 209 6.21 21.58 7.88
N ASP A 210 6.85 22.52 7.36
CA ASP A 210 8.28 22.53 7.24
C ASP A 210 8.78 21.71 8.46
N ASP A 211 9.64 20.72 8.26
CA ASP A 211 10.15 19.86 9.35
C ASP A 211 10.78 20.67 10.52
N THR A 212 10.90 21.98 10.37
CA THR A 212 11.33 22.92 11.38
C THR A 212 10.22 23.34 12.35
N GLU A 213 8.93 23.21 12.02
CA GLU A 213 7.82 23.52 12.92
C GLU A 213 7.31 22.32 13.73
N LYS A 214 8.21 21.58 14.33
CA LYS A 214 7.89 20.48 15.26
C LYS A 214 7.09 20.88 16.51
N THR A 215 6.79 22.15 16.67
CA THR A 215 6.06 22.68 17.83
C THR A 215 4.57 22.37 17.85
N THR A 216 3.99 21.91 16.74
CA THR A 216 2.64 21.36 16.68
C THR A 216 2.67 19.89 16.25
N ALA A 217 3.45 19.11 16.96
CA ALA A 217 3.70 17.69 16.72
C ALA A 217 2.43 16.86 16.44
N THR A 218 1.31 17.26 17.02
CA THR A 218 0.02 16.58 16.86
C THR A 218 -0.59 16.62 15.46
N LYS A 219 -0.21 17.56 14.61
CA LYS A 219 -0.82 17.73 13.28
C LYS A 219 -0.02 17.07 12.15
N ASN A 220 1.24 16.75 12.38
CA ASN A 220 2.15 16.27 11.35
C ASN A 220 1.96 14.82 10.97
N PHE A 221 1.44 14.00 11.86
CA PHE A 221 1.29 12.56 11.66
C PHE A 221 0.01 12.18 10.94
N SER A 222 -1.03 12.99 11.03
CA SER A 222 -2.32 12.71 10.37
C SER A 222 -2.30 13.14 8.92
N ARG A 223 -1.45 12.48 8.13
CA ARG A 223 -1.38 12.68 6.69
C ARG A 223 -2.24 11.63 5.98
N MET A 224 -2.87 12.05 4.89
CA MET A 224 -3.77 11.22 4.09
C MET A 224 -3.00 10.39 3.08
N CYS A 225 -3.64 9.33 2.60
CA CYS A 225 -3.10 8.52 1.52
C CYS A 225 -2.99 9.32 0.23
N GLY A 226 -1.78 9.50 -0.28
CA GLY A 226 -1.51 10.19 -1.53
C GLY A 226 -1.36 9.29 -2.75
N LYS A 227 -1.49 7.96 -2.59
CA LYS A 227 -1.34 7.02 -3.72
C LYS A 227 -2.51 7.05 -4.68
N TYR A 228 -3.73 7.26 -4.17
CA TYR A 228 -4.97 7.18 -4.95
C TYR A 228 -5.59 8.55 -5.12
N ARG A 229 -4.97 9.36 -5.99
CA ARG A 229 -5.35 10.76 -6.22
C ARG A 229 -6.37 10.88 -7.33
N ARG A 230 -7.56 11.28 -6.97
CA ARG A 230 -8.68 11.45 -7.91
C ARG A 230 -8.44 12.54 -8.95
N GLU A 231 -7.50 13.46 -8.75
CA GLU A 231 -7.13 14.47 -9.75
C GLU A 231 -6.65 13.85 -11.07
N TYR A 232 -6.15 12.62 -11.04
CA TYR A 232 -5.67 11.90 -12.21
C TYR A 232 -6.76 11.10 -12.96
N GLU A 233 -7.97 10.99 -12.41
CA GLU A 233 -9.07 10.36 -13.14
C GLU A 233 -9.32 11.07 -14.47
N ALA A 234 -9.41 10.29 -15.55
CA ALA A 234 -9.57 10.85 -16.91
C ALA A 234 -10.99 11.35 -17.17
N ASP A 235 -11.97 10.64 -16.63
CA ASP A 235 -13.38 10.93 -16.85
C ASP A 235 -13.93 11.96 -15.85
N LYS A 236 -15.19 12.40 -16.12
CA LYS A 236 -15.91 13.25 -15.18
C LYS A 236 -16.07 12.50 -13.85
N LYS A 237 -15.62 13.14 -12.79
CA LYS A 237 -15.62 12.56 -11.45
C LYS A 237 -17.03 12.54 -10.85
N ASP A 238 -17.46 11.36 -10.45
CA ASP A 238 -18.65 11.20 -9.62
C ASP A 238 -18.33 11.48 -8.15
N LYS A 239 -19.35 11.81 -7.36
CA LYS A 239 -19.17 12.05 -5.93
C LYS A 239 -18.69 10.79 -5.17
N ASN A 240 -19.27 9.65 -5.48
CA ASN A 240 -19.11 8.43 -4.68
C ASN A 240 -18.21 7.38 -5.33
N TYR A 241 -18.18 7.34 -6.67
CA TYR A 241 -17.57 6.27 -7.44
C TYR A 241 -16.32 6.72 -8.19
N THR A 242 -15.38 5.81 -8.31
CA THR A 242 -14.09 6.03 -8.98
C THR A 242 -13.75 4.84 -9.85
N SER A 243 -13.05 5.10 -10.95
CA SER A 243 -12.46 4.05 -11.80
C SER A 243 -11.03 3.69 -11.40
N ILE A 244 -10.55 4.22 -10.28
CA ILE A 244 -9.17 3.99 -9.82
C ILE A 244 -8.97 2.51 -9.52
N ASN A 245 -8.02 1.90 -10.21
CA ASN A 245 -7.64 0.51 -10.01
C ASN A 245 -6.91 0.31 -8.69
N PHE A 246 -6.95 -0.91 -8.17
CA PHE A 246 -6.28 -1.28 -6.93
C PHE A 246 -5.18 -2.31 -7.19
N PRO A 247 -3.93 -2.04 -6.78
CA PRO A 247 -2.82 -2.98 -6.99
C PRO A 247 -2.95 -4.20 -6.07
N ILE A 248 -3.04 -5.37 -6.66
CA ILE A 248 -3.00 -6.64 -5.94
C ILE A 248 -1.57 -7.15 -5.87
N LEU A 249 -0.80 -6.96 -6.93
CA LEU A 249 0.60 -7.35 -7.01
C LEU A 249 1.39 -6.37 -7.88
N ARG A 250 2.48 -5.82 -7.33
CA ARG A 250 3.45 -4.98 -8.05
C ARG A 250 4.86 -5.59 -8.01
N TYR A 251 5.69 -5.24 -8.96
CA TYR A 251 7.06 -5.74 -9.03
C TYR A 251 7.91 -5.37 -7.81
N ALA A 252 7.67 -4.20 -7.21
CA ALA A 252 8.31 -3.82 -5.94
C ALA A 252 8.03 -4.84 -4.81
N ASP A 253 6.79 -5.34 -4.71
CA ASP A 253 6.47 -6.39 -3.72
C ASP A 253 7.21 -7.70 -4.03
N VAL A 254 7.36 -8.05 -5.32
CA VAL A 254 8.11 -9.24 -5.74
C VAL A 254 9.58 -9.14 -5.31
N LEU A 255 10.22 -8.00 -5.53
CA LEU A 255 11.61 -7.77 -5.09
C LEU A 255 11.75 -7.90 -3.56
N LEU A 256 10.82 -7.33 -2.82
CA LEU A 256 10.82 -7.40 -1.35
C LEU A 256 10.49 -8.82 -0.85
N MET A 257 9.68 -9.60 -1.57
CA MET A 257 9.47 -11.02 -1.27
C MET A 257 10.75 -11.85 -1.49
N ILE A 258 11.52 -11.57 -2.55
CA ILE A 258 12.82 -12.22 -2.77
C ILE A 258 13.79 -11.87 -1.63
N ALA A 259 13.92 -10.58 -1.30
CA ALA A 259 14.83 -10.11 -0.27
C ALA A 259 14.56 -10.80 1.08
N GLU A 260 13.28 -10.89 1.48
CA GLU A 260 12.89 -11.61 2.69
C GLU A 260 13.19 -13.11 2.61
N ALA A 261 12.74 -13.76 1.55
CA ALA A 261 12.87 -15.19 1.39
C ALA A 261 14.34 -15.66 1.36
N GLU A 262 15.19 -14.93 0.65
CA GLU A 262 16.62 -15.19 0.59
C GLU A 262 17.32 -15.05 1.94
N ASN A 263 16.98 -14.00 2.70
CA ASN A 263 17.52 -13.79 4.05
C ASN A 263 17.15 -14.94 5.00
N GLU A 264 15.89 -15.37 4.95
CA GLU A 264 15.39 -16.38 5.88
C GLU A 264 15.83 -17.80 5.51
N ALA A 265 15.90 -18.12 4.21
CA ALA A 265 16.34 -19.43 3.75
C ALA A 265 17.83 -19.69 4.00
N ASN A 266 18.66 -18.64 3.99
CA ASN A 266 20.11 -18.74 4.02
C ASN A 266 20.74 -18.32 5.35
N ASN A 267 19.94 -18.05 6.39
CA ASN A 267 20.40 -17.54 7.70
C ASN A 267 21.20 -16.23 7.59
N GLY A 268 20.86 -15.40 6.65
CA GLY A 268 21.47 -14.11 6.37
C GLY A 268 21.21 -13.65 4.93
N PRO A 269 21.37 -12.35 4.64
CA PRO A 269 21.09 -11.81 3.34
C PRO A 269 22.10 -12.32 2.29
N THR A 270 21.59 -12.80 1.15
CA THR A 270 22.39 -13.17 -0.02
C THR A 270 22.66 -11.94 -0.90
N THR A 271 23.58 -12.09 -1.85
CA THR A 271 23.83 -11.08 -2.89
C THR A 271 22.53 -10.70 -3.62
N LEU A 272 21.67 -11.69 -3.89
CA LEU A 272 20.36 -11.45 -4.54
C LEU A 272 19.42 -10.64 -3.63
N ALA A 273 19.40 -10.92 -2.33
CA ALA A 273 18.61 -10.16 -1.37
C ALA A 273 19.01 -8.68 -1.36
N TYR A 274 20.32 -8.40 -1.31
CA TYR A 274 20.84 -7.04 -1.40
C TYR A 274 20.50 -6.37 -2.72
N GLN A 275 20.63 -7.08 -3.84
CA GLN A 275 20.27 -6.54 -5.16
C GLN A 275 18.80 -6.11 -5.22
N CYS A 276 17.89 -6.95 -4.75
CA CYS A 276 16.45 -6.63 -4.72
C CYS A 276 16.14 -5.41 -3.83
N MET A 277 16.76 -5.33 -2.65
CA MET A 277 16.63 -4.17 -1.77
C MET A 277 17.21 -2.91 -2.41
N LYS A 278 18.36 -3.03 -3.07
CA LYS A 278 19.01 -1.93 -3.76
C LYS A 278 18.08 -1.31 -4.83
N GLU A 279 17.48 -2.11 -5.70
CA GLU A 279 16.59 -1.61 -6.75
C GLU A 279 15.43 -0.76 -6.17
N VAL A 280 14.76 -1.25 -5.11
CA VAL A 280 13.66 -0.52 -4.45
C VAL A 280 14.17 0.78 -3.82
N ARG A 281 15.29 0.72 -3.10
CA ARG A 281 15.86 1.86 -2.38
C ARG A 281 16.45 2.93 -3.29
N GLU A 282 17.13 2.55 -4.37
CA GLU A 282 17.65 3.50 -5.38
C GLU A 282 16.52 4.32 -6.02
N ARG A 283 15.39 3.67 -6.37
CA ARG A 283 14.24 4.40 -6.89
C ARG A 283 13.72 5.42 -5.85
N ALA A 284 13.73 5.05 -4.58
CA ALA A 284 13.37 5.96 -3.47
C ALA A 284 14.42 7.05 -3.19
N GLY A 285 15.60 6.98 -3.84
CA GLY A 285 16.71 7.89 -3.60
C GLY A 285 17.47 7.62 -2.30
N LEU A 286 17.38 6.39 -1.79
CA LEU A 286 18.07 5.95 -0.58
C LEU A 286 19.39 5.26 -0.93
N ASN A 287 20.33 5.34 0.02
CA ASN A 287 21.62 4.69 -0.12
C ASN A 287 21.52 3.15 -0.08
N GLU A 288 22.55 2.49 -0.62
CA GLU A 288 22.75 1.06 -0.46
C GLU A 288 22.86 0.68 1.02
N LEU A 289 22.50 -0.57 1.31
CA LEU A 289 22.62 -1.11 2.66
C LEU A 289 24.05 -1.57 2.92
N PRO A 290 24.56 -1.38 4.16
CA PRO A 290 25.81 -1.99 4.59
C PRO A 290 25.62 -3.50 4.78
N ASP A 291 26.72 -4.22 5.04
CA ASP A 291 26.66 -5.60 5.49
C ASP A 291 25.87 -5.72 6.80
N MET A 292 24.94 -6.65 6.83
CA MET A 292 23.98 -6.83 7.93
C MET A 292 23.91 -8.29 8.37
N THR A 293 23.61 -8.49 9.64
CA THR A 293 23.18 -9.80 10.16
C THR A 293 21.78 -10.14 9.60
N GLN A 294 21.39 -11.40 9.72
CA GLN A 294 20.06 -11.86 9.34
C GLN A 294 18.94 -11.02 10.00
N GLU A 295 19.07 -10.73 11.30
CA GLU A 295 18.05 -10.00 12.05
C GLU A 295 17.96 -8.52 11.65
N GLU A 296 19.10 -7.86 11.47
CA GLU A 296 19.15 -6.47 10.99
C GLU A 296 18.54 -6.35 9.60
N PHE A 297 18.88 -7.26 8.69
CA PHE A 297 18.31 -7.27 7.34
C PHE A 297 16.81 -7.58 7.35
N ARG A 298 16.37 -8.54 8.18
CA ARG A 298 14.95 -8.85 8.39
C ARG A 298 14.15 -7.62 8.80
N GLN A 299 14.66 -6.86 9.79
CA GLN A 299 13.99 -5.65 10.25
C GLN A 299 13.97 -4.59 9.14
N THR A 300 15.07 -4.44 8.41
CA THR A 300 15.17 -3.50 7.27
C THR A 300 14.17 -3.85 6.17
N VAL A 301 14.00 -5.13 5.81
CA VAL A 301 12.96 -5.56 4.85
C VAL A 301 11.57 -5.25 5.37
N LYS A 302 11.28 -5.49 6.65
CA LYS A 302 9.97 -5.15 7.26
C LYS A 302 9.67 -3.65 7.18
N ASP A 303 10.66 -2.82 7.40
CA ASP A 303 10.54 -1.36 7.34
C ASP A 303 10.41 -0.88 5.89
N GLU A 304 11.19 -1.45 4.97
CA GLU A 304 11.10 -1.15 3.53
C GLU A 304 9.71 -1.51 2.98
N ARG A 305 9.18 -2.70 3.33
CA ARG A 305 7.81 -3.10 2.97
C ARG A 305 6.77 -2.13 3.53
N ALA A 306 6.97 -1.60 4.75
CA ALA A 306 6.04 -0.63 5.32
C ALA A 306 6.03 0.70 4.54
N MET A 307 7.21 1.18 4.11
CA MET A 307 7.34 2.42 3.34
C MET A 307 6.89 2.25 1.89
N GLU A 308 7.28 1.16 1.23
CA GLU A 308 6.97 0.91 -0.18
C GLU A 308 5.50 0.55 -0.42
N LEU A 309 4.92 -0.31 0.43
CA LEU A 309 3.60 -0.92 0.22
C LEU A 309 2.51 -0.36 1.15
N CYS A 310 2.74 0.78 1.80
CA CYS A 310 1.70 1.42 2.62
C CYS A 310 0.44 1.69 1.78
N PHE A 311 -0.72 1.55 2.40
CA PHE A 311 -2.05 1.70 1.77
C PHE A 311 -2.38 0.70 0.65
N GLU A 312 -1.57 -0.36 0.47
CA GLU A 312 -1.86 -1.44 -0.46
C GLU A 312 -2.40 -2.70 0.25
N TYR A 313 -2.86 -2.54 1.46
CA TYR A 313 -3.51 -3.55 2.32
C TYR A 313 -2.67 -4.81 2.63
N THR A 314 -1.38 -4.81 2.36
CA THR A 314 -0.48 -5.94 2.64
C THR A 314 -0.04 -6.01 4.10
N ARG A 315 0.06 -4.85 4.80
CA ARG A 315 0.70 -4.74 6.12
C ARG A 315 0.09 -5.61 7.20
N ARG A 316 -1.25 -5.72 7.27
CA ARG A 316 -1.92 -6.60 8.24
C ARG A 316 -1.46 -8.05 8.08
N PHE A 317 -1.43 -8.53 6.85
CA PHE A 317 -1.04 -9.90 6.53
C PHE A 317 0.44 -10.14 6.77
N ASP A 318 1.30 -9.18 6.49
CA ASP A 318 2.71 -9.23 6.83
C ASP A 318 2.91 -9.35 8.35
N LEU A 319 2.25 -8.50 9.14
CA LEU A 319 2.33 -8.55 10.60
C LEU A 319 1.78 -9.86 11.18
N ILE A 320 0.73 -10.44 10.59
CA ILE A 320 0.19 -11.73 11.00
C ILE A 320 1.22 -12.85 10.74
N ARG A 321 1.77 -12.93 9.53
CA ARG A 321 2.72 -13.99 9.19
C ARG A 321 4.06 -13.87 9.92
N TRP A 322 4.44 -12.67 10.35
CA TRP A 322 5.60 -12.46 11.23
C TRP A 322 5.29 -12.69 12.71
N GLY A 323 4.05 -12.99 13.09
CA GLY A 323 3.64 -13.16 14.49
C GLY A 323 3.59 -11.86 15.29
N GLU A 324 3.57 -10.71 14.62
CA GLU A 324 3.71 -9.39 15.23
C GLU A 324 2.41 -8.57 15.27
N TYR A 325 1.32 -9.06 14.71
CA TYR A 325 0.09 -8.27 14.53
C TYR A 325 -0.46 -7.76 15.86
N VAL A 326 -0.71 -8.64 16.81
CA VAL A 326 -1.28 -8.26 18.12
C VAL A 326 -0.35 -7.30 18.87
N LYS A 327 0.97 -7.59 18.88
CA LYS A 327 1.98 -6.74 19.52
C LYS A 327 1.97 -5.33 18.93
N ASN A 328 1.98 -5.21 17.61
CA ASN A 328 1.99 -3.90 16.94
C ASN A 328 0.68 -3.13 17.17
N MET A 329 -0.48 -3.79 17.14
CA MET A 329 -1.76 -3.12 17.38
C MET A 329 -1.86 -2.61 18.82
N ARG A 330 -1.42 -3.40 19.82
CA ARG A 330 -1.36 -2.95 21.22
C ARG A 330 -0.38 -1.80 21.43
N ALA A 331 0.75 -1.80 20.73
CA ALA A 331 1.71 -0.70 20.78
C ALA A 331 1.11 0.62 20.30
N LEU A 332 0.25 0.61 19.28
CA LEU A 332 -0.48 1.80 18.83
C LEU A 332 -1.39 2.37 19.94
N VAL A 333 -2.05 1.52 20.71
CA VAL A 333 -2.89 1.95 21.84
C VAL A 333 -2.04 2.64 22.91
N THR A 334 -0.91 2.03 23.27
CA THR A 334 0.03 2.61 24.25
C THR A 334 0.55 3.98 23.79
N GLU A 335 0.91 4.09 22.52
CA GLU A 335 1.37 5.34 21.93
C GLU A 335 0.27 6.41 21.96
N ALA A 336 -0.96 6.06 21.61
CA ALA A 336 -2.10 6.97 21.68
C ALA A 336 -2.42 7.42 23.12
N GLN A 337 -2.31 6.53 24.09
CA GLN A 337 -2.51 6.83 25.52
C GLN A 337 -1.42 7.75 26.09
N SER A 338 -0.21 7.72 25.55
CA SER A 338 0.87 8.61 25.99
C SER A 338 0.62 10.09 25.64
N GLY A 339 -0.43 10.40 24.88
CA GLY A 339 -0.80 11.74 24.48
C GLY A 339 0.11 12.34 23.41
N ASN A 340 1.10 11.60 22.95
CA ASN A 340 2.05 12.08 21.97
C ASN A 340 1.49 11.88 20.56
N ASN A 341 1.17 12.99 19.90
CA ASN A 341 1.14 13.07 18.44
C ASN A 341 -0.07 12.46 17.70
N TRP A 342 -1.18 12.17 18.38
CA TRP A 342 -2.43 11.74 17.74
C TRP A 342 -3.42 12.91 17.62
N THR A 343 -3.67 13.37 16.39
CA THR A 343 -4.52 14.53 16.10
C THR A 343 -6.00 14.25 16.00
N GLN A 344 -6.33 13.08 15.53
CA GLN A 344 -7.69 12.57 15.56
C GLN A 344 -7.79 11.74 16.81
N GLY A 345 -8.67 12.11 17.70
CA GLY A 345 -8.77 11.51 19.04
C GLY A 345 -8.43 10.03 19.07
N PRO A 346 -7.70 9.59 20.03
CA PRO A 346 -7.22 8.20 20.14
C PRO A 346 -8.34 7.16 20.19
N THR A 347 -9.60 7.61 20.19
CA THR A 347 -10.80 6.77 20.35
C THR A 347 -10.85 5.61 19.37
N ASN A 348 -10.50 5.82 18.11
CA ASN A 348 -10.52 4.73 17.12
C ASN A 348 -9.41 3.69 17.34
N VAL A 349 -8.31 4.10 17.98
CA VAL A 349 -7.19 3.21 18.30
C VAL A 349 -7.48 2.35 19.52
N TYR A 350 -8.29 2.86 20.45
CA TYR A 350 -8.67 2.10 21.66
C TYR A 350 -9.45 0.83 21.38
N THR A 351 -10.06 0.70 20.20
CA THR A 351 -10.68 -0.56 19.77
C THR A 351 -9.67 -1.73 19.74
N TYR A 352 -8.38 -1.44 19.56
CA TYR A 352 -7.31 -2.45 19.59
C TYR A 352 -6.81 -2.81 20.99
N PHE A 353 -7.37 -2.20 22.04
CA PHE A 353 -7.00 -2.54 23.42
C PHE A 353 -7.24 -4.01 23.75
N ASN A 354 -8.36 -4.54 23.29
CA ASN A 354 -8.77 -5.93 23.52
C ASN A 354 -8.35 -6.89 22.41
N ILE A 355 -7.46 -6.46 21.49
CA ILE A 355 -7.03 -7.33 20.41
C ILE A 355 -6.31 -8.57 20.93
N SER A 356 -6.64 -9.72 20.38
CA SER A 356 -6.07 -11.02 20.72
C SER A 356 -5.61 -11.77 19.46
N SER A 357 -5.03 -12.95 19.62
CA SER A 357 -4.64 -13.83 18.52
C SER A 357 -5.82 -14.29 17.65
N THR A 358 -7.04 -14.24 18.15
CA THR A 358 -8.25 -14.46 17.36
C THR A 358 -8.28 -13.63 16.08
N TYR A 359 -7.81 -12.39 16.18
CA TYR A 359 -7.80 -11.45 15.05
C TYR A 359 -6.70 -11.71 14.00
N ASN A 360 -5.89 -12.75 14.18
CA ASN A 360 -5.04 -13.28 13.12
C ASN A 360 -5.87 -13.96 12.02
N TYR A 361 -7.11 -14.31 12.33
CA TYR A 361 -8.06 -14.95 11.42
C TYR A 361 -9.28 -14.05 11.19
N PHE A 362 -9.95 -14.25 10.08
CA PHE A 362 -11.31 -13.76 9.89
C PHE A 362 -12.31 -14.85 10.30
N PRO A 363 -13.49 -14.50 10.81
CA PRO A 363 -14.55 -15.48 11.00
C PRO A 363 -14.97 -16.05 9.64
N ILE A 364 -15.31 -17.33 9.63
CA ILE A 364 -16.01 -17.91 8.47
C ILE A 364 -17.45 -17.36 8.54
N PRO A 365 -17.97 -16.78 7.44
CA PRO A 365 -19.33 -16.23 7.44
C PRO A 365 -20.39 -17.29 7.82
N ASP A 366 -21.37 -16.91 8.62
CA ASP A 366 -22.45 -17.81 9.05
C ASP A 366 -23.20 -18.42 7.85
N ALA A 367 -23.35 -17.65 6.78
CA ALA A 367 -23.94 -18.14 5.53
C ALA A 367 -23.16 -19.33 4.94
N GLU A 368 -21.83 -19.27 4.95
CA GLU A 368 -21.00 -20.38 4.47
C GLU A 368 -21.07 -21.57 5.43
N MET A 369 -20.97 -21.33 6.72
CA MET A 369 -21.09 -22.40 7.73
C MET A 369 -22.43 -23.14 7.71
N SER A 370 -23.50 -22.42 7.34
CA SER A 370 -24.85 -23.01 7.26
C SER A 370 -25.04 -23.96 6.09
N VAL A 371 -24.35 -23.72 4.96
CA VAL A 371 -24.52 -24.50 3.73
C VAL A 371 -23.42 -25.54 3.50
N ASN A 372 -22.21 -25.24 3.94
CA ASN A 372 -21.06 -26.14 3.78
C ASN A 372 -20.96 -27.09 4.98
N LYS A 373 -21.41 -28.33 4.80
CA LYS A 373 -21.45 -29.32 5.87
C LYS A 373 -20.08 -29.89 6.28
N ASP A 374 -19.04 -29.62 5.51
CA ASP A 374 -17.67 -30.00 5.86
C ASP A 374 -17.02 -29.02 6.85
N ILE A 375 -17.61 -27.84 7.02
CA ILE A 375 -17.17 -26.84 8.00
C ILE A 375 -17.96 -27.07 9.30
N THR A 376 -17.35 -27.72 10.27
CA THR A 376 -17.98 -28.05 11.56
C THR A 376 -17.73 -27.03 12.67
N GLN A 377 -16.75 -26.15 12.50
CA GLN A 377 -16.40 -25.12 13.47
C GLN A 377 -15.79 -23.89 12.77
N ASN A 378 -15.91 -22.74 13.40
CA ASN A 378 -15.31 -21.51 12.92
C ASN A 378 -13.79 -21.50 13.18
N ASN A 379 -13.11 -20.49 12.67
CA ASN A 379 -11.68 -20.26 12.97
C ASN A 379 -11.46 -20.04 14.49
N PRO A 380 -10.24 -20.33 15.01
CA PRO A 380 -9.96 -20.24 16.45
C PRO A 380 -10.36 -18.91 17.07
N GLY A 381 -11.24 -18.96 18.06
CA GLY A 381 -11.72 -17.80 18.81
C GLY A 381 -12.98 -17.11 18.26
N TRP A 382 -13.55 -17.64 17.15
CA TRP A 382 -14.77 -17.16 16.53
C TRP A 382 -15.93 -18.15 16.73
#